data_e7d692bcefaf20997a51b79723b6b763
#
_entry.id   e7d692bcefaf20997a51b79723b6b763
#
_cell.length_a   1.000
_cell.length_b   1.000
_cell.length_c   1.000
_cell.angle_alpha   90.00
_cell.angle_beta   90.00
_cell.angle_gamma   90.00
#
_symmetry.space_group_name_H-M   'P 1'
#
loop_
_entity.id
_entity.type
_entity.pdbx_description
1 polymer ?
#
loop_
_entity_poly.entity_id
_entity_poly.type
_entity_poly.pdbx_seq_one_letter_code
_entity_poly.pdbx_strand_id
1 'polypeptide(L)'
;MGTWKTRGLRGSTLEDMINMTNESYREKGLALIQKIPTPITPINIDQSTRHITLAYFDKQSTVDYIGTVQGIPVCFDAKECAVTTFPMMNIHEHQVKFMEDFESQGGISFILLFYTSLNETYYIPFKLSLIHI
;
A
#
# COMPACT_ATOMS: atom_id res chain seq x y z
N MET A 1 -3.63 -25.13 3.01
CA MET A 1 -4.63 -25.18 4.01
C MET A 1 -4.78 -23.87 4.76
N GLY A 2 -5.99 -23.38 4.86
CA GLY A 2 -6.20 -22.10 5.51
C GLY A 2 -6.38 -22.23 7.01
N THR A 3 -5.42 -21.76 7.77
CA THR A 3 -5.62 -21.47 9.18
C THR A 3 -6.27 -20.09 9.29
N TRP A 4 -6.75 -19.74 10.46
CA TRP A 4 -7.27 -18.38 10.66
C TRP A 4 -6.20 -17.34 10.33
N LYS A 5 -4.94 -17.61 10.65
CA LYS A 5 -3.84 -16.72 10.36
C LYS A 5 -3.63 -16.58 8.85
N THR A 6 -3.61 -17.70 8.14
CA THR A 6 -3.48 -17.68 6.69
C THR A 6 -4.68 -17.00 6.06
N ARG A 7 -5.87 -17.24 6.60
CA ARG A 7 -7.08 -16.64 6.11
C ARG A 7 -7.10 -15.14 6.31
N GLY A 8 -6.59 -14.65 7.45
CA GLY A 8 -6.48 -13.23 7.72
C GLY A 8 -5.53 -12.53 6.75
N LEU A 9 -4.56 -13.26 6.21
CA LEU A 9 -3.60 -12.73 5.24
C LEU A 9 -4.03 -12.96 3.79
N ARG A 10 -5.18 -13.62 3.57
CA ARG A 10 -5.61 -14.01 2.24
C ARG A 10 -5.76 -12.82 1.28
N GLY A 11 -6.26 -11.70 1.77
CA GLY A 11 -6.43 -10.49 0.96
C GLY A 11 -5.13 -9.75 0.70
N SER A 12 -4.01 -10.22 1.24
CA SER A 12 -2.74 -9.53 1.15
C SER A 12 -1.68 -10.29 0.35
N THR A 13 -2.11 -11.14 -0.59
CA THR A 13 -1.17 -11.88 -1.45
C THR A 13 -0.24 -10.93 -2.21
N LEU A 14 -0.80 -9.89 -2.80
CA LEU A 14 -0.01 -8.87 -3.47
C LEU A 14 0.95 -8.19 -2.48
N GLU A 15 0.45 -7.86 -1.31
CA GLU A 15 1.25 -7.24 -0.26
C GLU A 15 2.44 -8.12 0.14
N ASP A 16 2.21 -9.43 0.28
CA ASP A 16 3.28 -10.37 0.59
C ASP A 16 4.34 -10.38 -0.50
N MET A 17 3.94 -10.39 -1.77
CA MET A 17 4.87 -10.35 -2.89
C MET A 17 5.67 -9.04 -2.90
N ILE A 18 5.00 -7.93 -2.64
CA ILE A 18 5.66 -6.63 -2.58
C ILE A 18 6.66 -6.59 -1.43
N ASN A 19 6.28 -7.08 -0.26
CA ASN A 19 7.15 -7.08 0.91
C ASN A 19 8.40 -7.94 0.68
N MET A 20 8.26 -9.09 0.04
CA MET A 20 9.39 -9.93 -0.32
C MET A 20 10.31 -9.24 -1.33
N THR A 21 9.73 -8.60 -2.33
CA THR A 21 10.48 -7.85 -3.33
C THR A 21 11.23 -6.68 -2.69
N ASN A 22 10.55 -5.94 -1.81
CA ASN A 22 11.15 -4.80 -1.11
C ASN A 22 12.33 -5.25 -0.25
N GLU A 23 12.23 -6.37 0.42
CA GLU A 23 13.32 -6.91 1.22
C GLU A 23 14.50 -7.30 0.33
N SER A 24 14.24 -7.94 -0.80
CA SER A 24 15.28 -8.30 -1.76
C SER A 24 15.99 -7.06 -2.30
N TYR A 25 15.23 -6.02 -2.63
CA TYR A 25 15.82 -4.76 -3.13
C TYR A 25 16.63 -4.07 -2.07
N ARG A 26 16.17 -4.10 -0.81
CA ARG A 26 16.92 -3.52 0.29
C ARG A 26 18.28 -4.22 0.45
N GLU A 27 18.29 -5.55 0.43
CA GLU A 27 19.51 -6.33 0.56
C GLU A 27 20.50 -6.06 -0.57
N LYS A 28 19.99 -5.83 -1.76
CA LYS A 28 20.80 -5.55 -2.94
C LYS A 28 21.18 -4.07 -3.08
N GLY A 29 20.70 -3.23 -2.19
CA GLY A 29 20.97 -1.79 -2.27
C GLY A 29 20.28 -1.09 -3.42
N LEU A 30 19.18 -1.66 -3.96
CA LEU A 30 18.48 -1.10 -5.10
C LEU A 30 17.39 -0.11 -4.69
N ALA A 31 16.72 -0.36 -3.59
CA ALA A 31 15.62 0.48 -3.12
C ALA A 31 15.40 0.28 -1.64
N LEU A 32 14.84 1.29 -1.00
CA LEU A 32 14.37 1.19 0.37
C LEU A 32 12.91 1.62 0.38
N ILE A 33 12.02 0.66 0.51
CA ILE A 33 10.57 0.89 0.48
C ILE A 33 9.99 0.38 1.78
N GLN A 34 9.14 1.17 2.39
CA GLN A 34 8.50 0.82 3.65
C GLN A 34 6.99 0.83 3.51
N LYS A 35 6.35 -0.19 4.07
CA LYS A 35 4.90 -0.20 4.19
C LYS A 35 4.46 0.80 5.24
N ILE A 36 3.44 1.58 4.91
CA ILE A 36 2.84 2.53 5.85
C ILE A 36 1.80 1.76 6.66
N PRO A 37 1.96 1.67 7.98
CA PRO A 37 0.97 0.97 8.79
C PRO A 37 -0.35 1.74 8.84
N THR A 38 -1.44 1.00 9.09
CA THR A 38 -2.74 1.60 9.27
C THR A 38 -2.71 2.47 10.52
N PRO A 39 -3.03 3.77 10.41
CA PRO A 39 -2.99 4.65 11.59
C PRO A 39 -4.14 4.34 12.52
N ILE A 40 -3.83 4.23 13.81
CA ILE A 40 -4.85 4.06 14.85
C ILE A 40 -4.57 5.05 15.98
N THR A 41 -5.62 5.42 16.68
CA THR A 41 -5.50 6.25 17.88
C THR A 41 -5.98 5.42 19.07
N PRO A 42 -5.10 5.11 20.02
CA PRO A 42 -5.50 4.34 21.20
C PRO A 42 -6.37 5.17 22.14
N ILE A 43 -7.41 4.56 22.68
CA ILE A 43 -8.28 5.16 23.68
C ILE A 43 -7.90 4.63 25.07
N ASN A 44 -7.77 3.32 25.17
CA ASN A 44 -7.40 2.65 26.43
C ASN A 44 -6.17 1.80 26.26
N ILE A 45 -5.24 1.94 27.18
CA ILE A 45 -4.00 1.17 27.20
C ILE A 45 -3.89 0.51 28.57
N ASP A 46 -3.62 -0.79 28.59
CA ASP A 46 -3.32 -1.52 29.82
C ASP A 46 -1.88 -1.20 30.21
N GLN A 47 -1.72 -0.50 31.34
CA GLN A 47 -0.41 -0.03 31.80
C GLN A 47 0.54 -1.17 32.14
N SER A 48 0.03 -2.27 32.68
CA SER A 48 0.87 -3.37 33.11
C SER A 48 1.39 -4.21 31.97
N THR A 49 0.57 -4.49 30.95
CA THR A 49 0.95 -5.30 29.78
C THR A 49 1.38 -4.43 28.60
N ARG A 50 1.06 -3.14 28.63
CA ARG A 50 1.30 -2.20 27.53
C ARG A 50 0.54 -2.56 26.26
N HIS A 51 -0.58 -3.26 26.42
CA HIS A 51 -1.46 -3.59 25.31
C HIS A 51 -2.52 -2.51 25.14
N ILE A 52 -2.89 -2.26 23.91
CA ILE A 52 -4.00 -1.38 23.59
C ILE A 52 -5.27 -2.21 23.67
N THR A 53 -6.18 -1.83 24.58
CA THR A 53 -7.45 -2.55 24.78
C THR A 53 -8.59 -1.96 23.96
N LEU A 54 -8.46 -0.69 23.53
CA LEU A 54 -9.45 -0.02 22.69
C LEU A 54 -8.76 1.05 21.88
N ALA A 55 -9.04 1.06 20.58
CA ALA A 55 -8.50 2.06 19.67
C ALA A 55 -9.49 2.27 18.52
N TYR A 56 -9.34 3.35 17.79
CA TYR A 56 -10.10 3.55 16.55
C TYR A 56 -9.14 3.87 15.41
N PHE A 57 -9.59 3.58 14.19
CA PHE A 57 -8.82 3.91 13.00
C PHE A 57 -8.93 5.40 12.72
N ASP A 58 -7.80 6.02 12.40
CA ASP A 58 -7.82 7.40 11.95
C ASP A 58 -8.51 7.47 10.59
N LYS A 59 -9.11 8.61 10.31
CA LYS A 59 -9.92 8.77 9.11
C LYS A 59 -9.14 8.65 7.82
N GLN A 60 -7.88 9.03 7.83
CA GLN A 60 -7.10 9.11 6.61
C GLN A 60 -5.79 8.35 6.75
N SER A 61 -5.63 7.36 5.89
CA SER A 61 -4.32 6.83 5.58
C SER A 61 -3.85 7.50 4.29
N THR A 62 -2.54 7.57 4.07
CA THR A 62 -2.01 8.12 2.84
C THR A 62 -1.95 7.03 1.78
N VAL A 63 -0.74 6.57 1.46
CA VAL A 63 -0.52 5.48 0.52
C VAL A 63 -0.05 4.25 1.29
N ASP A 64 -0.05 3.10 0.63
CA ASP A 64 0.36 1.85 1.28
C ASP A 64 1.87 1.77 1.47
N TYR A 65 2.65 2.33 0.55
CA TYR A 65 4.11 2.21 0.55
C TYR A 65 4.76 3.52 0.19
N ILE A 66 5.90 3.78 0.82
CA ILE A 66 6.70 4.97 0.53
C ILE A 66 8.18 4.62 0.68
N GLY A 67 9.03 5.25 -0.11
CA GLY A 67 10.46 5.00 0.01
C GLY A 67 11.26 5.73 -1.04
N THR A 68 12.44 5.18 -1.32
CA THR A 68 13.34 5.78 -2.29
C THR A 68 13.99 4.70 -3.14
N VAL A 69 14.17 5.00 -4.43
CA VAL A 69 14.82 4.11 -5.39
C VAL A 69 15.96 4.90 -6.02
N GLN A 70 17.20 4.55 -5.65
CA GLN A 70 18.39 5.21 -6.20
C GLN A 70 18.31 6.74 -6.09
N GLY A 71 17.86 7.23 -4.94
CA GLY A 71 17.75 8.66 -4.69
C GLY A 71 16.45 9.30 -5.16
N ILE A 72 15.56 8.56 -5.80
CA ILE A 72 14.29 9.07 -6.30
C ILE A 72 13.19 8.67 -5.31
N PRO A 73 12.46 9.64 -4.73
CA PRO A 73 11.33 9.32 -3.84
C PRO A 73 10.22 8.63 -4.62
N VAL A 74 9.64 7.59 -4.04
CA VAL A 74 8.52 6.88 -4.64
C VAL A 74 7.45 6.63 -3.60
N CYS A 75 6.20 6.60 -4.04
CA CYS A 75 5.10 6.12 -3.21
C CYS A 75 4.08 5.40 -4.09
N PHE A 76 3.39 4.44 -3.52
CA PHE A 76 2.41 3.71 -4.31
C PHE A 76 1.38 3.02 -3.44
N ASP A 77 0.26 2.69 -4.08
CA ASP A 77 -0.78 1.86 -3.52
C ASP A 77 -0.79 0.51 -4.21
N ALA A 78 -1.18 -0.51 -3.47
CA ALA A 78 -1.34 -1.87 -3.99
C ALA A 78 -2.83 -2.20 -4.01
N LYS A 79 -3.32 -2.62 -5.16
CA LYS A 79 -4.72 -2.98 -5.35
C LYS A 79 -4.82 -4.37 -5.94
N GLU A 80 -5.73 -5.19 -5.39
CA GLU A 80 -6.05 -6.49 -5.96
C GLU A 80 -7.45 -6.46 -6.55
N CYS A 81 -7.63 -7.15 -7.67
CA CYS A 81 -8.90 -7.19 -8.36
C CYS A 81 -9.13 -8.57 -8.95
N ALA A 82 -10.31 -9.15 -8.70
CA ALA A 82 -10.65 -10.48 -9.23
C ALA A 82 -11.19 -10.40 -10.66
N VAL A 83 -11.70 -9.25 -11.07
CA VAL A 83 -12.21 -9.04 -12.42
C VAL A 83 -11.18 -8.29 -13.26
N THR A 84 -11.33 -8.36 -14.58
CA THR A 84 -10.35 -7.77 -15.50
C THR A 84 -10.60 -6.29 -15.79
N THR A 85 -11.66 -5.71 -15.24
CA THR A 85 -11.93 -4.28 -15.39
C THR A 85 -11.15 -3.48 -14.33
N PHE A 86 -10.64 -2.33 -14.71
CA PHE A 86 -9.90 -1.47 -13.80
C PHE A 86 -10.81 -0.99 -12.66
N PRO A 87 -10.44 -1.19 -11.40
CA PRO A 87 -11.28 -0.82 -10.25
C PRO A 87 -11.12 0.65 -9.89
N MET A 88 -11.66 1.53 -10.71
CA MET A 88 -11.48 2.99 -10.57
C MET A 88 -11.96 3.52 -9.22
N MET A 89 -13.01 2.92 -8.67
CA MET A 89 -13.61 3.40 -7.43
C MET A 89 -12.80 3.06 -6.17
N ASN A 90 -11.72 2.32 -6.31
CA ASN A 90 -10.88 1.94 -5.17
C ASN A 90 -9.76 2.92 -4.89
N ILE A 91 -9.70 4.02 -5.64
CA ILE A 91 -8.72 5.07 -5.39
C ILE A 91 -9.43 6.21 -4.67
N HIS A 92 -9.07 6.41 -3.41
CA HIS A 92 -9.72 7.41 -2.58
C HIS A 92 -9.14 8.81 -2.82
N GLU A 93 -9.98 9.81 -2.61
CA GLU A 93 -9.60 11.21 -2.86
C GLU A 93 -8.34 11.62 -2.09
N HIS A 94 -8.24 11.23 -0.82
CA HIS A 94 -7.06 11.58 -0.03
C HIS A 94 -5.78 10.91 -0.54
N GLN A 95 -5.89 9.73 -1.16
CA GLN A 95 -4.75 9.08 -1.78
C GLN A 95 -4.32 9.82 -3.03
N VAL A 96 -5.29 10.26 -3.84
CA VAL A 96 -5.02 11.07 -5.03
C VAL A 96 -4.31 12.37 -4.63
N LYS A 97 -4.84 13.04 -3.61
CA LYS A 97 -4.24 14.28 -3.13
C LYS A 97 -2.81 14.09 -2.65
N PHE A 98 -2.56 13.02 -1.90
CA PHE A 98 -1.22 12.72 -1.42
C PHE A 98 -0.26 12.46 -2.59
N MET A 99 -0.68 11.65 -3.56
CA MET A 99 0.16 11.33 -4.72
C MET A 99 0.46 12.58 -5.56
N GLU A 100 -0.53 13.45 -5.71
CA GLU A 100 -0.35 14.72 -6.42
C GLU A 100 0.68 15.60 -5.71
N ASP A 101 0.55 15.76 -4.40
CA ASP A 101 1.50 16.54 -3.62
C ASP A 101 2.89 15.92 -3.65
N PHE A 102 2.95 14.58 -3.62
CA PHE A 102 4.21 13.86 -3.67
C PHE A 102 4.94 14.10 -4.98
N GLU A 103 4.22 14.06 -6.10
CA GLU A 103 4.81 14.31 -7.41
C GLU A 103 5.22 15.77 -7.58
N SER A 104 4.49 16.70 -6.95
CA SER A 104 4.87 18.11 -6.99
C SER A 104 6.18 18.37 -6.26
N GLN A 105 6.58 17.49 -5.36
CA GLN A 105 7.87 17.56 -4.67
C GLN A 105 8.98 16.79 -5.40
N GLY A 106 8.71 16.31 -6.60
CA GLY A 106 9.72 15.63 -7.42
C GLY A 106 9.74 14.12 -7.27
N GLY A 107 8.79 13.55 -6.55
CA GLY A 107 8.68 12.10 -6.40
C GLY A 107 7.90 11.46 -7.53
N ILE A 108 7.84 10.13 -7.49
CA ILE A 108 7.08 9.32 -8.44
C ILE A 108 6.00 8.58 -7.67
N SER A 109 4.77 8.69 -8.14
CA SER A 109 3.62 8.00 -7.56
C SER A 109 3.03 7.03 -8.57
N PHE A 110 2.56 5.87 -8.10
CA PHE A 110 1.96 4.89 -8.99
C PHE A 110 1.05 3.94 -8.21
N ILE A 111 0.37 3.08 -8.96
CA ILE A 111 -0.47 2.03 -8.40
C ILE A 111 0.03 0.71 -8.96
N LEU A 112 0.20 -0.28 -8.08
CA LEU A 112 0.42 -1.66 -8.48
C LEU A 112 -0.93 -2.36 -8.43
N LEU A 113 -1.37 -2.86 -9.57
CA LEU A 113 -2.65 -3.54 -9.70
C LEU A 113 -2.41 -5.01 -10.02
N PHE A 114 -2.93 -5.88 -9.17
CA PHE A 114 -2.82 -7.33 -9.36
C PHE A 114 -4.18 -7.91 -9.71
N TYR A 115 -4.28 -8.47 -10.90
CA TYR A 115 -5.47 -9.22 -11.31
C TYR A 115 -5.31 -10.66 -10.86
N THR A 116 -6.05 -11.06 -9.84
CA THR A 116 -5.92 -12.41 -9.26
C THR A 116 -6.32 -13.51 -10.24
N SER A 117 -7.33 -13.26 -11.07
CA SER A 117 -7.81 -14.23 -12.05
C SER A 117 -6.80 -14.48 -13.18
N LEU A 118 -5.97 -13.51 -13.49
CA LEU A 118 -4.97 -13.60 -14.55
C LEU A 118 -3.57 -13.84 -14.02
N ASN A 119 -3.37 -13.72 -12.72
CA ASN A 119 -2.06 -13.77 -12.08
C ASN A 119 -1.08 -12.79 -12.75
N GLU A 120 -1.55 -11.57 -13.01
CA GLU A 120 -0.77 -10.52 -13.66
C GLU A 120 -0.76 -9.25 -12.82
N THR A 121 0.42 -8.61 -12.74
CA THR A 121 0.61 -7.36 -12.02
C THR A 121 0.92 -6.25 -13.00
N TYR A 122 0.25 -5.11 -12.83
CA TYR A 122 0.42 -3.95 -13.70
C TYR A 122 0.91 -2.75 -12.90
N TYR A 123 1.84 -2.04 -13.48
CA TYR A 123 2.32 -0.75 -12.97
C TYR A 123 1.53 0.35 -13.67
N ILE A 124 0.82 1.16 -12.88
CA ILE A 124 0.00 2.24 -13.41
C ILE A 124 0.53 3.57 -12.87
N PRO A 125 1.20 4.38 -13.70
CA PRO A 125 1.64 5.70 -13.27
C PRO A 125 0.47 6.55 -12.79
N PHE A 126 0.71 7.37 -11.79
CA PHE A 126 -0.33 8.19 -11.18
C PHE A 126 -1.13 9.00 -12.21
N LYS A 127 -0.43 9.61 -13.16
CA LYS A 127 -1.08 10.44 -14.18
C LYS A 127 -2.08 9.64 -15.04
N LEU A 128 -1.80 8.37 -15.30
CA LEU A 128 -2.72 7.52 -16.04
C LEU A 128 -3.94 7.13 -15.19
N SER A 129 -3.75 6.96 -13.88
CA SER A 129 -4.85 6.62 -13.00
C SER A 129 -5.88 7.75 -12.92
N LEU A 130 -5.44 9.00 -13.05
CA LEU A 130 -6.33 10.15 -13.03
C LEU A 130 -7.29 10.19 -14.23
N ILE A 131 -6.89 9.61 -15.35
CA ILE A 131 -7.73 9.60 -16.56
C ILE A 131 -9.01 8.80 -16.30
N HIS A 132 -8.97 7.85 -15.38
CA HIS A 132 -10.08 6.97 -15.09
C HIS A 132 -10.86 7.36 -13.83
N ILE A 133 -10.50 8.45 -13.22
CA ILE A 133 -11.22 9.01 -12.08
C ILE A 133 -12.19 10.09 -12.58
#